data_1f2e8898027485a0b5ddc132cbcc5364
#
_entry.id   1f2e8898027485a0b5ddc132cbcc5364
#
_cell.length_a   1.000
_cell.length_b   1.000
_cell.length_c   1.000
_cell.angle_alpha   90.00
_cell.angle_beta   90.00
_cell.angle_gamma   90.00
#
_symmetry.space_group_name_H-M   'P 1'
#
loop_
_entity.id
_entity.type
_entity.pdbx_description
1 polymer ?
#
loop_
_entity_poly.entity_id
_entity_poly.type
_entity_poly.pdbx_seq_one_letter_code
_entity_poly.pdbx_strand_id
1 'polypeptide(L)'
;MDLDFELAKQKGISSPYAVGFMPYSVKDGRITVDYAAASRQLAMDAAASTAPNIGAPAALYTYIDPRIVQVLFGVTNAAKFFAPNKVGSWEQDFATFEVEEIEGNVTAYNDYADGVTTDVNYNFPSRQIYRYQTTIKYGDLESDKASAAKIPLVSRKQFAAAEIIARAENKFQMYGVQGIQSYGMLNDPNLPASIAPISTGGKSTWADKVAASPAEAANIVYNDVSKLWSALTANNAGHLETNAPIVLGVSNKMISYLTIPNQYGKTAKVLLTENFPNLEIVQVPELSTASGEMLYMTVRDLYGDETGWTAFAEKFRMGRLIPELSSYKQKASAATWGCVIRRPSLVATMLGI
;
A
#
# COMPACT_ATOMS: atom_id res chain seq x y z
N MET A 1 13.64 44.17 0.41
CA MET A 1 13.83 42.70 0.35
C MET A 1 15.30 42.49 0.04
N ASP A 2 16.06 42.10 1.02
CA ASP A 2 17.51 41.90 0.87
C ASP A 2 17.71 40.45 0.37
N LEU A 3 18.35 40.31 -0.79
CA LEU A 3 18.74 39.01 -1.33
C LEU A 3 20.17 38.72 -0.92
N ASP A 4 20.42 37.58 -0.30
CA ASP A 4 21.74 37.14 0.09
C ASP A 4 22.51 36.65 -1.14
N PHE A 5 23.53 37.40 -1.56
CA PHE A 5 24.34 37.12 -2.75
C PHE A 5 25.16 35.83 -2.59
N GLU A 6 25.58 35.51 -1.39
CA GLU A 6 26.33 34.27 -1.10
C GLU A 6 25.42 33.04 -1.29
N LEU A 7 24.14 33.13 -0.91
CA LEU A 7 23.16 32.08 -1.13
C LEU A 7 22.88 31.87 -2.63
N ALA A 8 22.84 32.94 -3.42
CA ALA A 8 22.66 32.87 -4.86
C ALA A 8 23.88 32.23 -5.54
N LYS A 9 25.09 32.55 -5.09
CA LYS A 9 26.37 31.98 -5.56
C LYS A 9 26.48 30.48 -5.23
N GLN A 10 26.07 30.06 -4.03
CA GLN A 10 25.99 28.65 -3.62
C GLN A 10 25.03 27.82 -4.52
N LYS A 11 24.00 28.46 -5.04
CA LYS A 11 23.05 27.83 -5.97
C LYS A 11 23.45 27.89 -7.44
N GLY A 12 24.71 28.28 -7.74
CA GLY A 12 25.23 28.32 -9.11
C GLY A 12 24.76 29.51 -9.94
N ILE A 13 24.14 30.54 -9.31
CA ILE A 13 23.73 31.78 -9.99
C ILE A 13 24.94 32.71 -10.00
N SER A 14 25.66 32.72 -11.11
CA SER A 14 26.91 33.48 -11.28
C SER A 14 26.72 34.87 -11.87
N SER A 15 25.49 35.26 -12.26
CA SER A 15 25.25 36.55 -12.90
C SER A 15 24.38 37.47 -12.07
N PRO A 16 24.80 38.70 -11.81
CA PRO A 16 23.95 39.71 -11.19
C PRO A 16 22.69 40.10 -11.98
N TYR A 17 22.63 39.70 -13.24
CA TYR A 17 21.45 39.96 -14.11
C TYR A 17 20.32 38.95 -13.92
N ALA A 18 20.48 37.95 -13.09
CA ALA A 18 19.44 36.96 -12.78
C ALA A 18 18.27 37.52 -11.94
N VAL A 19 18.37 38.76 -11.45
CA VAL A 19 17.37 39.38 -10.57
C VAL A 19 16.42 40.33 -11.33
N GLY A 20 16.37 40.25 -12.67
CA GLY A 20 15.48 41.07 -13.51
C GLY A 20 16.02 42.50 -13.79
N PHE A 21 15.19 43.31 -14.44
CA PHE A 21 15.53 44.68 -14.88
C PHE A 21 15.50 45.74 -13.76
N MET A 22 15.45 45.38 -12.50
CA MET A 22 15.44 46.34 -11.42
C MET A 22 16.87 46.76 -11.05
N PRO A 23 17.15 48.09 -10.95
CA PRO A 23 18.45 48.55 -10.45
C PRO A 23 18.68 48.07 -9.03
N TYR A 24 19.85 47.53 -8.79
CA TYR A 24 20.23 47.02 -7.50
C TYR A 24 21.61 47.52 -7.12
N SER A 25 21.87 47.60 -5.85
CA SER A 25 23.21 47.86 -5.29
C SER A 25 23.66 46.70 -4.42
N VAL A 26 24.94 46.40 -4.44
CA VAL A 26 25.54 45.40 -3.55
C VAL A 26 26.21 46.15 -2.42
N LYS A 27 25.73 45.97 -1.19
CA LYS A 27 26.31 46.57 0.00
C LYS A 27 26.48 45.47 1.03
N ASP A 28 27.71 45.31 1.55
CA ASP A 28 28.07 44.30 2.54
C ASP A 28 27.71 42.84 2.16
N GLY A 29 27.90 42.48 0.88
CA GLY A 29 27.56 41.14 0.37
C GLY A 29 26.07 40.85 0.15
N ARG A 30 25.21 41.84 0.36
CA ARG A 30 23.76 41.73 0.14
C ARG A 30 23.33 42.55 -1.06
N ILE A 31 22.41 41.98 -1.84
CA ILE A 31 21.78 42.69 -2.95
C ILE A 31 20.57 43.44 -2.40
N THR A 32 20.63 44.75 -2.44
CA THR A 32 19.50 45.64 -2.13
C THR A 32 18.91 46.19 -3.42
N VAL A 33 17.60 46.05 -3.61
CA VAL A 33 16.88 46.64 -4.73
C VAL A 33 16.56 48.11 -4.42
N ASP A 34 17.12 49.02 -5.20
CA ASP A 34 16.86 50.46 -5.02
C ASP A 34 15.50 50.83 -5.67
N TYR A 35 14.45 50.74 -4.87
CA TYR A 35 13.12 51.14 -5.28
C TYR A 35 12.99 52.64 -5.66
N ALA A 36 13.84 53.48 -5.08
CA ALA A 36 13.82 54.89 -5.40
C ALA A 36 14.46 55.18 -6.78
N ALA A 37 15.51 54.44 -7.15
CA ALA A 37 16.08 54.51 -8.49
C ALA A 37 15.14 53.89 -9.55
N ALA A 38 14.51 52.78 -9.21
CA ALA A 38 13.51 52.14 -10.09
C ALA A 38 12.29 53.03 -10.33
N SER A 39 11.80 53.71 -9.31
CA SER A 39 10.69 54.66 -9.44
C SER A 39 11.05 55.91 -10.25
N ARG A 40 12.28 56.41 -10.16
CA ARG A 40 12.75 57.54 -10.99
C ARG A 40 12.88 57.15 -12.46
N GLN A 41 13.34 55.96 -12.77
CA GLN A 41 13.46 55.45 -14.12
C GLN A 41 12.09 55.25 -14.78
N LEU A 42 11.12 54.77 -14.01
CA LEU A 42 9.73 54.64 -14.43
C LEU A 42 9.03 56.02 -14.59
N ALA A 43 9.41 57.01 -13.77
CA ALA A 43 8.87 58.39 -13.86
C ALA A 43 9.39 59.18 -15.06
N MET A 44 10.52 58.85 -15.65
CA MET A 44 11.05 59.52 -16.85
C MET A 44 10.33 59.08 -18.13
N ASP A 45 9.62 57.96 -18.12
CA ASP A 45 8.81 57.50 -19.26
C ASP A 45 7.32 57.89 -19.16
N ALA A 46 6.92 58.57 -18.10
CA ALA A 46 5.54 58.94 -17.82
C ALA A 46 5.13 60.30 -18.32
N ALA A 47 5.33 60.57 -19.63
CA ALA A 47 4.68 61.71 -20.29
C ALA A 47 3.25 61.37 -20.75
N ALA A 48 2.76 60.17 -20.52
CA ALA A 48 1.39 59.75 -20.81
C ALA A 48 0.66 59.44 -19.50
N SER A 49 -0.49 60.05 -19.29
CA SER A 49 -1.36 60.11 -18.11
C SER A 49 -1.96 58.80 -17.64
N THR A 50 -1.26 57.69 -17.70
CA THR A 50 -1.68 56.43 -17.15
C THR A 50 -0.77 56.05 -15.99
N ALA A 51 -1.35 55.73 -14.83
CA ALA A 51 -0.62 55.14 -13.72
C ALA A 51 0.31 54.03 -14.24
N PRO A 52 1.62 54.00 -13.82
CA PRO A 52 2.53 52.99 -14.31
C PRO A 52 1.93 51.62 -14.06
N ASN A 53 1.64 50.94 -15.14
CA ASN A 53 1.17 49.56 -15.04
C ASN A 53 2.36 48.78 -14.50
N ILE A 54 2.29 48.38 -13.24
CA ILE A 54 3.29 47.53 -12.58
C ILE A 54 3.19 46.17 -13.27
N GLY A 55 3.73 46.06 -14.49
CA GLY A 55 3.87 44.82 -15.22
C GLY A 55 2.65 43.91 -15.24
N ALA A 56 2.60 42.97 -16.12
CA ALA A 56 1.59 41.91 -16.07
C ALA A 56 1.65 41.20 -14.73
N PRO A 57 0.51 40.91 -14.10
CA PRO A 57 0.51 40.23 -12.78
C PRO A 57 1.41 38.98 -12.81
N ALA A 58 2.16 38.75 -11.73
CA ALA A 58 3.11 37.64 -11.63
C ALA A 58 2.52 36.28 -12.07
N ALA A 59 1.20 36.14 -11.98
CA ALA A 59 0.47 35.01 -12.52
C ALA A 59 0.59 34.79 -14.04
N LEU A 60 0.88 35.86 -14.83
CA LEU A 60 1.08 35.75 -16.28
C LEU A 60 2.49 35.30 -16.65
N TYR A 61 3.46 35.47 -15.74
CA TYR A 61 4.85 35.02 -15.93
C TYR A 61 5.15 33.71 -15.27
N THR A 62 4.21 33.15 -14.48
CA THR A 62 4.38 31.86 -13.85
C THR A 62 3.92 30.78 -14.82
N TYR A 63 4.85 30.06 -15.41
CA TYR A 63 4.52 28.82 -16.11
C TYR A 63 4.01 27.81 -15.08
N ILE A 64 2.72 27.54 -15.10
CA ILE A 64 2.13 26.47 -14.32
C ILE A 64 2.24 25.23 -15.19
N ASP A 65 3.15 24.31 -14.83
CA ASP A 65 3.22 23.02 -15.49
C ASP A 65 1.88 22.30 -15.30
N PRO A 66 1.14 22.00 -16.40
CA PRO A 66 -0.12 21.27 -16.30
C PRO A 66 0.09 19.81 -15.88
N ARG A 67 1.33 19.32 -15.86
CA ARG A 67 1.66 17.98 -15.42
C ARG A 67 1.63 17.93 -13.90
N ILE A 68 0.69 17.15 -13.38
CA ILE A 68 0.63 16.88 -11.95
C ILE A 68 1.62 15.77 -11.65
N VAL A 69 2.60 16.08 -10.83
CA VAL A 69 3.39 15.04 -10.18
C VAL A 69 2.47 14.40 -9.13
N GLN A 70 1.89 13.27 -9.47
CA GLN A 70 1.23 12.45 -8.47
C GLN A 70 2.30 11.91 -7.53
N VAL A 71 2.17 12.24 -6.26
CA VAL A 71 3.00 11.60 -5.22
C VAL A 71 2.67 10.11 -5.28
N LEU A 72 3.67 9.28 -5.54
CA LEU A 72 3.53 7.84 -5.56
C LEU A 72 3.10 7.37 -4.17
N PHE A 73 1.88 6.90 -4.09
CA PHE A 73 1.36 6.26 -2.90
C PHE A 73 1.63 4.75 -2.98
N GLY A 74 1.78 4.14 -1.81
CA GLY A 74 2.06 2.70 -1.74
C GLY A 74 1.01 1.86 -2.49
N VAL A 75 1.48 0.81 -3.12
CA VAL A 75 0.64 -0.12 -3.90
C VAL A 75 -0.32 -0.86 -2.95
N THR A 76 -1.58 -1.03 -3.34
CA THR A 76 -2.55 -1.86 -2.62
C THR A 76 -2.32 -3.33 -2.99
N ASN A 77 -1.78 -4.12 -2.07
CA ASN A 77 -1.33 -5.49 -2.36
C ASN A 77 -2.21 -6.60 -1.75
N ALA A 78 -3.14 -6.27 -0.85
CA ALA A 78 -3.98 -7.28 -0.21
C ALA A 78 -4.76 -8.14 -1.22
N ALA A 79 -5.29 -7.52 -2.27
CA ALA A 79 -6.03 -8.21 -3.33
C ALA A 79 -5.19 -9.20 -4.17
N LYS A 80 -3.86 -9.16 -4.06
CA LYS A 80 -2.97 -10.12 -4.74
C LYS A 80 -2.89 -11.45 -3.99
N PHE A 81 -3.11 -11.45 -2.70
CA PHE A 81 -3.15 -12.67 -1.89
C PHE A 81 -4.51 -13.34 -1.98
N PHE A 82 -5.55 -12.58 -1.72
CA PHE A 82 -6.92 -13.06 -1.71
C PHE A 82 -7.79 -12.22 -2.63
N ALA A 83 -8.56 -12.87 -3.48
CA ALA A 83 -9.43 -12.19 -4.42
C ALA A 83 -10.47 -11.31 -3.69
N PRO A 84 -10.79 -10.12 -4.20
CA PRO A 84 -11.84 -9.30 -3.63
C PRO A 84 -13.22 -9.89 -3.93
N ASN A 85 -14.02 -10.11 -2.90
CA ASN A 85 -15.39 -10.61 -3.02
C ASN A 85 -16.39 -9.66 -2.37
N LYS A 86 -17.50 -9.40 -3.07
CA LYS A 86 -18.59 -8.61 -2.54
C LYS A 86 -19.50 -9.51 -1.71
N VAL A 87 -19.60 -9.19 -0.41
CA VAL A 87 -20.42 -9.95 0.53
C VAL A 87 -21.43 -9.03 1.19
N GLY A 88 -22.68 -9.43 1.16
CA GLY A 88 -23.77 -8.70 1.79
C GLY A 88 -24.07 -7.33 1.19
N SER A 89 -24.76 -6.51 1.96
CA SER A 89 -25.18 -5.16 1.59
C SER A 89 -24.75 -4.13 2.62
N TRP A 90 -24.91 -2.86 2.27
CA TRP A 90 -24.52 -1.73 3.13
C TRP A 90 -25.22 -1.70 4.49
N GLU A 91 -26.45 -2.19 4.56
CA GLU A 91 -27.30 -2.13 5.75
C GLU A 91 -26.95 -3.21 6.79
N GLN A 92 -26.28 -4.29 6.39
CA GLN A 92 -25.95 -5.42 7.26
C GLN A 92 -24.81 -5.08 8.21
N ASP A 93 -24.97 -5.42 9.48
CA ASP A 93 -23.94 -5.18 10.51
C ASP A 93 -23.04 -6.40 10.76
N PHE A 94 -23.56 -7.60 10.50
CA PHE A 94 -22.84 -8.86 10.66
C PHE A 94 -22.96 -9.71 9.39
N ALA A 95 -21.88 -10.38 9.04
CA ALA A 95 -21.85 -11.43 8.03
C ALA A 95 -21.35 -12.72 8.69
N THR A 96 -22.05 -13.81 8.47
CA THR A 96 -21.67 -15.14 8.96
C THR A 96 -21.22 -15.97 7.76
N PHE A 97 -20.09 -16.64 7.92
CA PHE A 97 -19.51 -17.49 6.89
C PHE A 97 -19.59 -18.92 7.34
N GLU A 98 -20.03 -19.78 6.46
CA GLU A 98 -20.11 -21.21 6.73
C GLU A 98 -18.78 -21.88 6.39
N VAL A 99 -18.26 -22.66 7.34
CA VAL A 99 -17.09 -23.51 7.17
C VAL A 99 -17.51 -24.93 7.56
N GLU A 100 -17.34 -25.85 6.64
CA GLU A 100 -17.67 -27.26 6.81
C GLU A 100 -16.41 -28.07 6.99
N GLU A 101 -16.40 -28.97 7.98
CA GLU A 101 -15.36 -29.96 8.18
C GLU A 101 -15.99 -31.35 8.12
N ILE A 102 -15.44 -32.18 7.23
CA ILE A 102 -15.90 -33.57 7.10
C ILE A 102 -15.14 -34.38 8.14
N GLU A 103 -15.89 -35.01 9.04
CA GLU A 103 -15.35 -35.90 10.04
C GLU A 103 -15.85 -37.35 9.79
N GLY A 104 -14.95 -38.31 9.79
CA GLY A 104 -15.34 -39.69 9.58
C GLY A 104 -14.13 -40.62 9.41
N ASN A 105 -14.39 -41.89 9.61
CA ASN A 105 -13.42 -42.93 9.37
C ASN A 105 -14.10 -44.14 8.74
N VAL A 106 -13.33 -45.07 8.22
CA VAL A 106 -13.84 -46.34 7.68
C VAL A 106 -13.39 -47.51 8.55
N THR A 107 -14.26 -48.44 8.74
CA THR A 107 -13.94 -49.71 9.38
C THR A 107 -13.98 -50.88 8.41
N ALA A 108 -13.31 -51.96 8.71
CA ALA A 108 -13.45 -53.18 7.90
C ALA A 108 -14.90 -53.67 7.91
N TYR A 109 -15.39 -54.07 6.74
CA TYR A 109 -16.73 -54.58 6.59
C TYR A 109 -16.97 -55.83 7.45
N ASN A 110 -18.07 -55.84 8.19
CA ASN A 110 -18.52 -56.98 8.96
C ASN A 110 -20.05 -57.01 8.91
N ASP A 111 -20.63 -58.18 8.58
CA ASP A 111 -22.09 -58.34 8.46
C ASP A 111 -22.85 -58.12 9.76
N TYR A 112 -22.17 -58.21 10.92
CA TYR A 112 -22.80 -58.18 12.25
C TYR A 112 -22.39 -56.95 13.08
N ALA A 113 -21.64 -56.03 12.52
CA ALA A 113 -21.18 -54.83 13.24
C ALA A 113 -21.64 -53.56 12.51
N ASP A 114 -22.14 -52.61 13.27
CA ASP A 114 -22.39 -51.24 12.73
C ASP A 114 -21.05 -50.59 12.43
N GLY A 115 -20.95 -49.95 11.26
CA GLY A 115 -19.78 -49.16 10.87
C GLY A 115 -19.68 -47.85 11.67
N VAL A 116 -18.52 -47.20 11.56
CA VAL A 116 -18.34 -45.85 12.11
C VAL A 116 -19.18 -44.86 11.31
N THR A 117 -19.86 -43.94 11.99
CA THR A 117 -20.65 -42.90 11.40
C THR A 117 -19.73 -41.79 10.80
N THR A 118 -20.11 -41.28 9.66
CA THR A 118 -19.53 -40.08 9.05
C THR A 118 -20.42 -38.91 9.39
N ASP A 119 -19.83 -37.77 9.77
CA ASP A 119 -20.56 -36.57 10.12
C ASP A 119 -19.89 -35.33 9.49
N VAL A 120 -20.61 -34.23 9.48
CA VAL A 120 -20.13 -32.93 9.01
C VAL A 120 -20.21 -31.94 10.16
N ASN A 121 -19.07 -31.40 10.54
CA ASN A 121 -19.01 -30.36 11.55
C ASN A 121 -19.11 -28.98 10.89
N TYR A 122 -20.06 -28.18 11.36
CA TYR A 122 -20.29 -26.84 10.86
C TYR A 122 -19.78 -25.80 11.83
N ASN A 123 -18.97 -24.86 11.32
CA ASN A 123 -18.55 -23.67 12.05
C ASN A 123 -19.03 -22.42 11.34
N PHE A 124 -19.52 -21.44 12.09
CA PHE A 124 -20.10 -20.21 11.58
C PHE A 124 -19.35 -18.97 12.09
N PRO A 125 -18.10 -18.72 11.66
CA PRO A 125 -17.39 -17.52 12.04
C PRO A 125 -18.14 -16.27 11.55
N SER A 126 -18.37 -15.34 12.46
CA SER A 126 -19.02 -14.05 12.14
C SER A 126 -17.97 -12.95 11.97
N ARG A 127 -18.29 -11.99 11.12
CA ARG A 127 -17.52 -10.76 10.92
C ARG A 127 -18.44 -9.56 11.06
N GLN A 128 -17.92 -8.50 11.66
CA GLN A 128 -18.61 -7.22 11.79
C GLN A 128 -18.16 -6.26 10.71
N ILE A 129 -19.11 -5.53 10.10
CA ILE A 129 -18.81 -4.54 9.07
C ILE A 129 -18.11 -3.31 9.67
N TYR A 130 -17.12 -2.80 8.97
CA TYR A 130 -16.56 -1.49 9.23
C TYR A 130 -16.88 -0.53 8.09
N ARG A 131 -17.68 0.51 8.40
CA ARG A 131 -18.02 1.58 7.46
C ARG A 131 -17.13 2.78 7.72
N TYR A 132 -16.49 3.28 6.68
CA TYR A 132 -15.59 4.43 6.77
C TYR A 132 -15.89 5.44 5.67
N GLN A 133 -15.47 6.67 5.89
CA GLN A 133 -15.86 7.78 5.02
C GLN A 133 -14.78 8.85 4.96
N THR A 134 -14.81 9.61 3.88
CA THR A 134 -14.10 10.87 3.72
C THR A 134 -15.04 11.93 3.15
N THR A 135 -14.74 13.21 3.40
CA THR A 135 -15.57 14.31 2.93
C THR A 135 -14.77 15.18 1.97
N ILE A 136 -15.32 15.39 0.80
CA ILE A 136 -14.81 16.32 -0.20
C ILE A 136 -15.49 17.66 0.05
N LYS A 137 -14.69 18.74 0.17
CA LYS A 137 -15.18 20.10 0.31
C LYS A 137 -14.45 21.02 -0.65
N TYR A 138 -15.18 21.93 -1.31
CA TYR A 138 -14.64 22.97 -2.15
C TYR A 138 -15.53 24.22 -2.09
N GLY A 139 -14.90 25.40 -2.14
CA GLY A 139 -15.57 26.69 -2.11
C GLY A 139 -15.79 27.25 -3.52
N ASP A 140 -16.72 28.18 -3.67
CA ASP A 140 -17.01 28.86 -4.93
C ASP A 140 -15.77 29.60 -5.43
N LEU A 141 -15.12 30.41 -4.60
CA LEU A 141 -13.90 31.12 -4.97
C LEU A 141 -12.75 30.17 -5.38
N GLU A 142 -12.62 29.02 -4.70
CA GLU A 142 -11.63 27.99 -5.07
C GLU A 142 -11.94 27.41 -6.46
N SER A 143 -13.22 27.14 -6.72
CA SER A 143 -13.70 26.63 -8.01
C SER A 143 -13.47 27.63 -9.14
N ASP A 144 -13.76 28.93 -8.90
CA ASP A 144 -13.56 29.99 -9.87
C ASP A 144 -12.09 30.18 -10.23
N LYS A 145 -11.21 30.20 -9.22
CA LYS A 145 -9.76 30.25 -9.42
C LYS A 145 -9.23 29.05 -10.19
N ALA A 146 -9.72 27.86 -9.86
CA ALA A 146 -9.33 26.63 -10.56
C ALA A 146 -9.83 26.65 -12.01
N SER A 147 -11.03 27.14 -12.26
CA SER A 147 -11.60 27.30 -13.59
C SER A 147 -10.80 28.30 -14.45
N ALA A 148 -10.41 29.42 -13.86
CA ALA A 148 -9.53 30.40 -14.51
C ALA A 148 -8.16 29.80 -14.87
N ALA A 149 -7.63 28.92 -14.02
CA ALA A 149 -6.39 28.20 -14.26
C ALA A 149 -6.57 26.93 -15.15
N LYS A 150 -7.79 26.66 -15.64
CA LYS A 150 -8.15 25.44 -16.40
C LYS A 150 -7.85 24.13 -15.68
N ILE A 151 -7.99 24.13 -14.36
CA ILE A 151 -7.73 22.96 -13.50
C ILE A 151 -9.06 22.28 -13.15
N PRO A 152 -9.27 20.98 -13.44
CA PRO A 152 -10.48 20.24 -13.07
C PRO A 152 -10.48 19.88 -11.57
N LEU A 153 -10.70 20.88 -10.70
CA LEU A 153 -10.58 20.76 -9.25
C LEU A 153 -11.46 19.67 -8.65
N VAL A 154 -12.73 19.63 -9.02
CA VAL A 154 -13.73 18.72 -8.47
C VAL A 154 -13.34 17.27 -8.77
N SER A 155 -13.04 16.99 -10.04
CA SER A 155 -12.62 15.64 -10.45
C SER A 155 -11.34 15.18 -9.75
N ARG A 156 -10.40 16.08 -9.53
CA ARG A 156 -9.17 15.77 -8.78
C ARG A 156 -9.44 15.46 -7.31
N LYS A 157 -10.32 16.23 -6.66
CA LYS A 157 -10.71 15.95 -5.28
C LYS A 157 -11.49 14.64 -5.15
N GLN A 158 -12.33 14.30 -6.13
CA GLN A 158 -13.03 13.01 -6.19
C GLN A 158 -12.06 11.85 -6.36
N PHE A 159 -11.09 11.98 -7.28
CA PHE A 159 -10.03 10.99 -7.46
C PHE A 159 -9.19 10.80 -6.19
N ALA A 160 -8.79 11.91 -5.53
CA ALA A 160 -8.05 11.84 -4.27
C ALA A 160 -8.85 11.14 -3.15
N ALA A 161 -10.17 11.37 -3.08
CA ALA A 161 -11.02 10.68 -2.12
C ALA A 161 -11.11 9.16 -2.40
N ALA A 162 -11.22 8.77 -3.67
CA ALA A 162 -11.22 7.35 -4.06
C ALA A 162 -9.89 6.67 -3.71
N GLU A 163 -8.77 7.34 -3.95
CA GLU A 163 -7.42 6.85 -3.62
C GLU A 163 -7.20 6.70 -2.11
N ILE A 164 -7.66 7.66 -1.30
CA ILE A 164 -7.59 7.60 0.15
C ILE A 164 -8.43 6.43 0.70
N ILE A 165 -9.65 6.23 0.15
CA ILE A 165 -10.52 5.12 0.52
C ILE A 165 -9.89 3.78 0.15
N ALA A 166 -9.33 3.63 -1.04
CA ALA A 166 -8.67 2.41 -1.48
C ALA A 166 -7.46 2.04 -0.59
N ARG A 167 -6.68 3.05 -0.18
CA ARG A 167 -5.57 2.84 0.77
C ARG A 167 -6.04 2.45 2.17
N ALA A 168 -7.10 3.06 2.64
CA ALA A 168 -7.69 2.68 3.92
C ALA A 168 -8.21 1.24 3.86
N GLU A 169 -8.87 0.85 2.76
CA GLU A 169 -9.31 -0.52 2.51
C GLU A 169 -8.16 -1.52 2.60
N ASN A 170 -7.04 -1.24 1.89
CA ASN A 170 -5.85 -2.10 1.94
C ASN A 170 -5.33 -2.29 3.38
N LYS A 171 -5.30 -1.21 4.19
CA LYS A 171 -4.89 -1.31 5.59
C LYS A 171 -5.86 -2.16 6.42
N PHE A 172 -7.17 -2.01 6.23
CA PHE A 172 -8.15 -2.83 6.95
C PHE A 172 -8.10 -4.29 6.53
N GLN A 173 -7.82 -4.56 5.25
CA GLN A 173 -7.62 -5.93 4.76
C GLN A 173 -6.33 -6.56 5.30
N MET A 174 -5.26 -5.77 5.51
CA MET A 174 -4.00 -6.26 6.08
C MET A 174 -4.05 -6.44 7.60
N TYR A 175 -4.52 -5.42 8.33
CA TYR A 175 -4.41 -5.37 9.79
C TYR A 175 -5.74 -5.50 10.52
N GLY A 176 -6.87 -5.52 9.79
CA GLY A 176 -8.19 -5.47 10.41
C GLY A 176 -8.48 -4.13 11.11
N VAL A 177 -9.52 -4.12 11.93
CA VAL A 177 -9.93 -2.96 12.72
C VAL A 177 -10.02 -3.35 14.19
N GLN A 178 -9.28 -2.66 15.04
CA GLN A 178 -9.27 -2.93 16.47
C GLN A 178 -10.62 -2.61 17.12
N GLY A 179 -11.06 -3.46 18.02
CA GLY A 179 -12.29 -3.29 18.80
C GLY A 179 -13.56 -3.84 18.15
N ILE A 180 -13.46 -4.39 16.94
CA ILE A 180 -14.57 -5.07 16.26
C ILE A 180 -14.11 -6.41 15.70
N GLN A 181 -15.06 -7.28 15.35
CA GLN A 181 -14.76 -8.58 14.74
C GLN A 181 -14.52 -8.44 13.22
N SER A 182 -13.59 -7.55 12.87
CA SER A 182 -13.12 -7.35 11.49
C SER A 182 -11.61 -7.56 11.47
N TYR A 183 -11.18 -8.74 11.06
CA TYR A 183 -9.79 -9.13 11.08
C TYR A 183 -9.14 -8.93 9.70
N GLY A 184 -7.84 -8.70 9.69
CA GLY A 184 -7.03 -8.64 8.50
C GLY A 184 -6.25 -9.94 8.26
N MET A 185 -5.56 -10.00 7.13
CA MET A 185 -4.77 -11.20 6.80
C MET A 185 -3.57 -11.43 7.73
N LEU A 186 -3.15 -10.43 8.53
CA LEU A 186 -2.00 -10.55 9.44
C LEU A 186 -2.39 -10.75 10.90
N ASN A 187 -3.64 -10.53 11.27
CA ASN A 187 -4.09 -10.58 12.67
C ASN A 187 -5.36 -11.40 12.89
N ASP A 188 -5.74 -12.26 11.96
CA ASP A 188 -6.83 -13.19 12.21
C ASP A 188 -6.44 -14.14 13.36
N PRO A 189 -7.28 -14.27 14.42
CA PRO A 189 -6.96 -15.09 15.60
C PRO A 189 -6.81 -16.58 15.30
N ASN A 190 -7.34 -17.04 14.18
CA ASN A 190 -7.27 -18.44 13.77
C ASN A 190 -6.00 -18.80 12.99
N LEU A 191 -5.13 -17.79 12.71
CA LEU A 191 -3.87 -18.05 12.00
C LEU A 191 -2.91 -18.88 12.84
N PRO A 192 -2.15 -19.80 12.23
CA PRO A 192 -1.04 -20.48 12.88
C PRO A 192 0.00 -19.48 13.39
N ALA A 193 0.69 -19.83 14.46
CA ALA A 193 1.75 -19.02 15.02
C ALA A 193 2.88 -18.82 14.00
N SER A 194 3.43 -17.59 13.95
CA SER A 194 4.61 -17.29 13.14
C SER A 194 5.80 -18.14 13.53
N ILE A 195 6.50 -18.69 12.54
CA ILE A 195 7.74 -19.45 12.76
C ILE A 195 8.96 -18.50 12.69
N ALA A 196 10.02 -18.88 13.40
CA ALA A 196 11.29 -18.17 13.31
C ALA A 196 12.12 -18.67 12.11
N PRO A 197 12.94 -17.84 11.46
CA PRO A 197 13.88 -18.26 10.42
C PRO A 197 14.91 -19.26 10.98
N ILE A 198 15.66 -19.91 10.08
CA ILE A 198 16.75 -20.81 10.47
C ILE A 198 17.87 -19.98 11.07
N SER A 199 18.30 -20.30 12.28
CA SER A 199 19.46 -19.67 12.89
C SER A 199 20.74 -20.33 12.39
N THR A 200 21.66 -19.51 11.86
CA THR A 200 22.98 -19.95 11.44
C THR A 200 24.04 -19.14 12.19
N GLY A 201 24.82 -19.81 13.03
CA GLY A 201 25.84 -19.14 13.87
C GLY A 201 25.26 -18.09 14.84
N GLY A 202 24.04 -18.31 15.36
CA GLY A 202 23.36 -17.35 16.24
C GLY A 202 22.70 -16.17 15.52
N LYS A 203 22.76 -16.10 14.18
CA LYS A 203 22.15 -15.05 13.34
C LYS A 203 20.84 -15.58 12.75
N SER A 204 19.77 -14.78 12.85
CA SER A 204 18.44 -15.12 12.33
C SER A 204 18.06 -14.29 11.12
N THR A 205 18.48 -13.02 11.05
CA THR A 205 18.10 -12.12 9.95
C THR A 205 18.84 -12.45 8.66
N TRP A 206 18.23 -12.23 7.53
CA TRP A 206 18.88 -12.44 6.22
C TRP A 206 20.08 -11.52 6.05
N ALA A 207 19.98 -10.28 6.54
CA ALA A 207 21.08 -9.33 6.48
C ALA A 207 22.34 -9.88 7.15
N ASP A 208 22.22 -10.39 8.38
CA ASP A 208 23.36 -10.91 9.14
C ASP A 208 23.88 -12.24 8.58
N LYS A 209 22.99 -13.12 8.12
CA LYS A 209 23.36 -14.41 7.52
C LYS A 209 24.10 -14.24 6.19
N VAL A 210 23.59 -13.37 5.31
CA VAL A 210 24.21 -13.08 4.02
C VAL A 210 25.54 -12.32 4.20
N ALA A 211 25.63 -11.39 5.16
CA ALA A 211 26.88 -10.74 5.49
C ALA A 211 27.96 -11.73 6.00
N ALA A 212 27.55 -12.77 6.70
CA ALA A 212 28.47 -13.82 7.17
C ALA A 212 28.90 -14.79 6.05
N SER A 213 28.02 -15.12 5.12
CA SER A 213 28.26 -16.09 4.05
C SER A 213 27.69 -15.60 2.72
N PRO A 214 28.29 -14.58 2.06
CA PRO A 214 27.75 -14.02 0.81
C PRO A 214 27.66 -15.02 -0.33
N ALA A 215 28.57 -16.00 -0.40
CA ALA A 215 28.59 -17.04 -1.42
C ALA A 215 27.38 -17.99 -1.35
N GLU A 216 26.72 -18.07 -0.19
CA GLU A 216 25.56 -18.93 0.05
C GLU A 216 24.25 -18.15 0.17
N ALA A 217 24.25 -16.85 -0.16
CA ALA A 217 23.12 -15.98 0.06
C ALA A 217 21.79 -16.53 -0.50
N ALA A 218 21.78 -17.02 -1.75
CA ALA A 218 20.59 -17.60 -2.34
C ALA A 218 20.11 -18.87 -1.65
N ASN A 219 21.05 -19.73 -1.17
CA ASN A 219 20.70 -20.96 -0.47
C ASN A 219 20.11 -20.66 0.91
N ILE A 220 20.62 -19.65 1.61
CA ILE A 220 20.11 -19.20 2.93
C ILE A 220 18.64 -18.77 2.79
N VAL A 221 18.35 -17.92 1.82
CA VAL A 221 16.97 -17.44 1.55
C VAL A 221 16.06 -18.59 1.13
N TYR A 222 16.54 -19.46 0.22
CA TYR A 222 15.81 -20.64 -0.23
C TYR A 222 15.46 -21.57 0.94
N ASN A 223 16.39 -21.83 1.85
CA ASN A 223 16.18 -22.72 2.99
C ASN A 223 15.13 -22.16 3.96
N ASP A 224 15.11 -20.86 4.21
CA ASP A 224 14.08 -20.23 5.06
C ASP A 224 12.69 -20.31 4.39
N VAL A 225 12.58 -20.06 3.10
CA VAL A 225 11.32 -20.22 2.37
C VAL A 225 10.89 -21.70 2.34
N SER A 226 11.83 -22.63 2.16
CA SER A 226 11.57 -24.06 2.21
C SER A 226 11.09 -24.52 3.60
N LYS A 227 11.65 -23.95 4.69
CA LYS A 227 11.15 -24.17 6.05
C LYS A 227 9.71 -23.68 6.23
N LEU A 228 9.40 -22.50 5.66
CA LEU A 228 8.05 -21.96 5.67
C LEU A 228 7.06 -22.86 4.93
N TRP A 229 7.46 -23.39 3.77
CA TRP A 229 6.70 -24.39 3.01
C TRP A 229 6.48 -25.68 3.80
N SER A 230 7.53 -26.18 4.46
CA SER A 230 7.42 -27.38 5.27
C SER A 230 6.43 -27.21 6.42
N ALA A 231 6.40 -26.04 7.07
CA ALA A 231 5.43 -25.74 8.10
C ALA A 231 4.00 -25.68 7.55
N LEU A 232 3.82 -25.06 6.37
CA LEU A 232 2.53 -25.02 5.69
C LEU A 232 2.01 -26.41 5.35
N THR A 233 2.90 -27.28 4.84
CA THR A 233 2.58 -28.67 4.49
C THR A 233 2.26 -29.49 5.75
N ALA A 234 2.99 -29.29 6.85
CA ALA A 234 2.73 -29.95 8.12
C ALA A 234 1.36 -29.57 8.69
N ASN A 235 0.96 -28.30 8.61
CA ASN A 235 -0.36 -27.84 9.04
C ASN A 235 -1.51 -28.49 8.26
N ASN A 236 -1.24 -29.02 7.06
CA ASN A 236 -2.23 -29.66 6.18
C ASN A 236 -1.98 -31.17 6.03
N ALA A 237 -1.39 -31.81 7.02
CA ALA A 237 -1.13 -33.26 7.05
C ALA A 237 -0.40 -33.84 5.81
N GLY A 238 0.38 -32.98 5.11
CA GLY A 238 1.12 -33.37 3.92
C GLY A 238 0.32 -33.39 2.61
N HIS A 239 -0.92 -32.93 2.59
CA HIS A 239 -1.78 -32.95 1.41
C HIS A 239 -1.50 -31.83 0.39
N LEU A 240 -0.45 -31.03 0.60
CA LEU A 240 -0.08 -29.96 -0.31
C LEU A 240 0.95 -30.42 -1.35
N GLU A 241 0.65 -30.16 -2.60
CA GLU A 241 1.56 -30.40 -3.72
C GLU A 241 2.38 -29.14 -4.03
N THR A 242 3.61 -29.31 -4.51
CA THR A 242 4.49 -28.20 -4.90
C THR A 242 3.98 -27.43 -6.14
N ASN A 243 3.02 -28.00 -6.86
CA ASN A 243 2.36 -27.40 -8.00
C ASN A 243 1.14 -26.53 -7.63
N ALA A 244 0.80 -26.41 -6.35
CA ALA A 244 -0.29 -25.55 -5.90
C ALA A 244 -0.03 -24.06 -6.23
N PRO A 245 -1.07 -23.23 -6.42
CA PRO A 245 -0.94 -21.80 -6.65
C PRO A 245 -0.54 -21.07 -5.36
N ILE A 246 0.76 -20.93 -5.16
CA ILE A 246 1.35 -20.35 -3.94
C ILE A 246 1.61 -18.86 -4.16
N VAL A 247 1.27 -18.04 -3.17
CA VAL A 247 1.66 -16.64 -3.10
C VAL A 247 2.61 -16.42 -1.93
N LEU A 248 3.79 -15.91 -2.23
CA LEU A 248 4.79 -15.52 -1.25
C LEU A 248 4.88 -14.00 -1.15
N GLY A 249 4.41 -13.44 -0.06
CA GLY A 249 4.61 -12.04 0.28
C GLY A 249 5.96 -11.81 0.93
N VAL A 250 6.68 -10.82 0.43
CA VAL A 250 8.00 -10.42 0.93
C VAL A 250 8.00 -8.93 1.17
N SER A 251 8.60 -8.46 2.25
CA SER A 251 8.73 -7.03 2.50
C SER A 251 9.65 -6.36 1.45
N ASN A 252 9.42 -5.08 1.21
CA ASN A 252 10.21 -4.34 0.21
C ASN A 252 11.71 -4.31 0.51
N LYS A 253 12.09 -4.36 1.78
CA LYS A 253 13.51 -4.38 2.17
C LYS A 253 14.17 -5.71 1.87
N MET A 254 13.41 -6.81 1.97
CA MET A 254 13.95 -8.16 1.82
C MET A 254 13.96 -8.65 0.36
N ILE A 255 13.25 -7.99 -0.54
CA ILE A 255 13.18 -8.40 -1.94
C ILE A 255 14.55 -8.46 -2.64
N SER A 256 15.47 -7.57 -2.26
CA SER A 256 16.82 -7.53 -2.80
C SER A 256 17.61 -8.81 -2.53
N TYR A 257 17.38 -9.47 -1.39
CA TYR A 257 18.06 -10.72 -1.05
C TYR A 257 17.64 -11.90 -1.94
N LEU A 258 16.47 -11.83 -2.57
CA LEU A 258 16.04 -12.83 -3.56
C LEU A 258 16.82 -12.77 -4.87
N THR A 259 17.49 -11.64 -5.13
CA THR A 259 18.25 -11.42 -6.39
C THR A 259 19.75 -11.64 -6.24
N ILE A 260 20.26 -11.85 -5.02
CA ILE A 260 21.68 -12.12 -4.79
C ILE A 260 21.99 -13.55 -5.25
N PRO A 261 22.98 -13.74 -6.15
CA PRO A 261 23.35 -15.06 -6.62
C PRO A 261 24.19 -15.83 -5.58
N ASN A 262 24.13 -17.14 -5.63
CA ASN A 262 25.07 -18.00 -4.92
C ASN A 262 26.39 -18.19 -5.70
N GLN A 263 27.33 -18.97 -5.16
CA GLN A 263 28.61 -19.29 -5.81
C GLN A 263 28.46 -19.94 -7.21
N TYR A 264 27.30 -20.48 -7.54
CA TYR A 264 27.00 -21.11 -8.84
C TYR A 264 26.25 -20.16 -9.79
N GLY A 265 26.08 -18.90 -9.44
CA GLY A 265 25.38 -17.90 -10.25
C GLY A 265 23.86 -18.01 -10.24
N LYS A 266 23.25 -18.91 -9.41
CA LYS A 266 21.80 -19.01 -9.26
C LYS A 266 21.31 -18.10 -8.15
N THR A 267 20.20 -17.38 -8.41
CA THR A 267 19.53 -16.54 -7.42
C THR A 267 18.46 -17.34 -6.66
N ALA A 268 18.11 -16.90 -5.45
CA ALA A 268 17.04 -17.53 -4.67
C ALA A 268 15.70 -17.54 -5.45
N LYS A 269 15.42 -16.49 -6.20
CA LYS A 269 14.21 -16.41 -7.04
C LYS A 269 14.18 -17.53 -8.07
N VAL A 270 15.29 -17.82 -8.75
CA VAL A 270 15.40 -18.92 -9.75
C VAL A 270 15.21 -20.26 -9.06
N LEU A 271 15.86 -20.51 -7.93
CA LEU A 271 15.71 -21.75 -7.18
C LEU A 271 14.26 -21.99 -6.72
N LEU A 272 13.56 -20.93 -6.29
CA LEU A 272 12.16 -21.02 -5.89
C LEU A 272 11.25 -21.32 -7.09
N THR A 273 11.43 -20.65 -8.24
CA THR A 273 10.59 -20.89 -9.43
C THR A 273 10.85 -22.25 -10.07
N GLU A 274 12.07 -22.79 -9.98
CA GLU A 274 12.38 -24.14 -10.44
C GLU A 274 11.65 -25.22 -9.60
N ASN A 275 11.52 -25.01 -8.29
CA ASN A 275 10.91 -25.99 -7.38
C ASN A 275 9.39 -25.77 -7.17
N PHE A 276 8.91 -24.53 -7.34
CA PHE A 276 7.51 -24.14 -7.20
C PHE A 276 7.07 -23.42 -8.48
N PRO A 277 6.63 -24.12 -9.52
CA PRO A 277 6.35 -23.52 -10.81
C PRO A 277 5.21 -22.47 -10.79
N ASN A 278 4.25 -22.61 -9.88
CA ASN A 278 3.11 -21.72 -9.73
C ASN A 278 3.29 -20.72 -8.55
N LEU A 279 4.55 -20.45 -8.15
CA LEU A 279 4.84 -19.47 -7.11
C LEU A 279 4.78 -18.04 -7.65
N GLU A 280 3.93 -17.22 -7.06
CA GLU A 280 3.89 -15.77 -7.27
C GLU A 280 4.55 -15.04 -6.10
N ILE A 281 5.58 -14.24 -6.39
CA ILE A 281 6.27 -13.42 -5.37
C ILE A 281 5.70 -12.01 -5.42
N VAL A 282 5.11 -11.55 -4.31
CA VAL A 282 4.48 -10.24 -4.16
C VAL A 282 5.25 -9.38 -3.17
N GLN A 283 5.58 -8.15 -3.59
CA GLN A 283 6.19 -7.16 -2.71
C GLN A 283 5.12 -6.45 -1.90
N VAL A 284 5.30 -6.42 -0.58
CA VAL A 284 4.30 -5.89 0.37
C VAL A 284 5.00 -5.03 1.41
N PRO A 285 4.85 -3.69 1.35
CA PRO A 285 5.45 -2.80 2.34
C PRO A 285 4.96 -3.06 3.77
N GLU A 286 3.71 -3.50 3.91
CA GLU A 286 3.05 -3.75 5.18
C GLU A 286 3.63 -4.96 5.96
N LEU A 287 4.43 -5.81 5.29
CA LEU A 287 5.15 -6.91 5.94
C LEU A 287 6.44 -6.46 6.66
N SER A 288 6.80 -5.18 6.57
CA SER A 288 7.84 -4.56 7.40
C SER A 288 7.22 -4.10 8.72
N THR A 289 7.30 -4.94 9.75
CA THR A 289 6.68 -4.67 11.06
C THR A 289 7.69 -4.13 12.06
N ALA A 290 7.20 -3.56 13.16
CA ALA A 290 8.07 -3.10 14.26
C ALA A 290 8.83 -4.26 14.94
N SER A 291 8.29 -5.49 14.86
CA SER A 291 8.90 -6.71 15.41
C SER A 291 9.89 -7.39 14.45
N GLY A 292 10.12 -6.82 13.30
CA GLY A 292 11.00 -7.35 12.25
C GLY A 292 10.30 -7.49 10.89
N GLU A 293 11.10 -7.89 9.91
CA GLU A 293 10.60 -8.19 8.57
C GLU A 293 9.90 -9.56 8.58
N MET A 294 8.85 -9.70 7.78
CA MET A 294 8.02 -10.89 7.74
C MET A 294 7.88 -11.46 6.33
N LEU A 295 7.85 -12.78 6.23
CA LEU A 295 7.33 -13.52 5.08
C LEU A 295 5.90 -13.96 5.37
N TYR A 296 5.08 -13.91 4.35
CA TYR A 296 3.72 -14.41 4.37
C TYR A 296 3.52 -15.36 3.19
N MET A 297 3.20 -16.60 3.43
CA MET A 297 2.97 -17.61 2.41
C MET A 297 1.53 -18.12 2.52
N THR A 298 0.85 -18.18 1.40
CA THR A 298 -0.50 -18.76 1.32
C THR A 298 -0.69 -19.52 0.02
N VAL A 299 -1.55 -20.51 0.03
CA VAL A 299 -2.07 -21.15 -1.17
C VAL A 299 -3.41 -20.48 -1.49
N ARG A 300 -3.59 -20.01 -2.73
CA ARG A 300 -4.82 -19.30 -3.12
C ARG A 300 -6.04 -20.18 -3.11
N ASP A 301 -5.92 -21.33 -3.75
CA ASP A 301 -6.97 -22.32 -3.79
C ASP A 301 -6.41 -23.73 -3.59
N LEU A 302 -7.22 -24.61 -3.07
CA LEU A 302 -6.90 -26.02 -2.93
C LEU A 302 -8.16 -26.84 -3.25
N TYR A 303 -8.05 -27.70 -4.27
CA TYR A 303 -9.15 -28.55 -4.78
C TYR A 303 -10.39 -27.76 -5.24
N GLY A 304 -10.19 -26.56 -5.79
CA GLY A 304 -11.26 -25.72 -6.32
C GLY A 304 -11.95 -24.81 -5.30
N ASP A 305 -11.51 -24.87 -4.02
CA ASP A 305 -11.99 -23.98 -2.97
C ASP A 305 -10.94 -22.93 -2.61
N GLU A 306 -11.38 -21.67 -2.60
CA GLU A 306 -10.53 -20.54 -2.20
C GLU A 306 -10.17 -20.59 -0.71
N THR A 307 -8.91 -20.34 -0.39
CA THR A 307 -8.41 -20.25 0.99
C THR A 307 -9.04 -19.10 1.77
N GLY A 308 -9.32 -18.00 1.08
CA GLY A 308 -9.95 -16.83 1.66
C GLY A 308 -10.18 -15.74 0.62
N TRP A 309 -10.82 -14.68 1.03
CA TRP A 309 -11.07 -13.49 0.19
C TRP A 309 -11.03 -12.22 1.00
N THR A 310 -10.77 -11.10 0.32
CA THR A 310 -10.97 -9.78 0.89
C THR A 310 -12.44 -9.40 0.71
N ALA A 311 -13.18 -9.32 1.82
CA ALA A 311 -14.61 -9.12 1.80
C ALA A 311 -14.98 -7.63 1.93
N PHE A 312 -15.84 -7.16 1.06
CA PHE A 312 -16.37 -5.81 1.10
C PHE A 312 -17.88 -5.81 0.83
N ALA A 313 -18.60 -4.88 1.46
CA ALA A 313 -20.00 -4.65 1.12
C ALA A 313 -20.10 -3.63 -0.02
N GLU A 314 -19.33 -2.55 0.06
CA GLU A 314 -19.26 -1.52 -0.97
C GLU A 314 -17.86 -0.89 -1.01
N LYS A 315 -17.18 -0.94 -2.18
CA LYS A 315 -15.82 -0.42 -2.35
C LYS A 315 -15.78 1.11 -2.35
N PHE A 316 -16.77 1.72 -2.97
CA PHE A 316 -16.83 3.16 -3.08
C PHE A 316 -18.26 3.62 -3.37
N ARG A 317 -18.76 4.52 -2.50
CA ARG A 317 -20.07 5.12 -2.65
C ARG A 317 -19.95 6.63 -2.53
N MET A 318 -20.43 7.35 -3.55
CA MET A 318 -20.51 8.79 -3.55
C MET A 318 -21.87 9.24 -3.02
N GLY A 319 -21.88 10.06 -1.99
CA GLY A 319 -23.08 10.68 -1.44
C GLY A 319 -23.59 11.85 -2.28
N ARG A 320 -24.69 12.44 -1.85
CA ARG A 320 -25.27 13.63 -2.49
C ARG A 320 -24.32 14.83 -2.32
N LEU A 321 -24.28 15.69 -3.34
CA LEU A 321 -23.66 16.98 -3.25
C LEU A 321 -24.56 17.91 -2.42
N ILE A 322 -24.05 18.44 -1.34
CA ILE A 322 -24.77 19.33 -0.42
C ILE A 322 -24.20 20.72 -0.59
N PRO A 323 -25.01 21.70 -1.05
CA PRO A 323 -24.61 23.10 -1.10
C PRO A 323 -24.63 23.69 0.30
N GLU A 324 -23.64 24.50 0.61
CA GLU A 324 -23.55 25.40 1.77
C GLU A 324 -23.54 26.84 1.28
N LEU A 325 -23.37 27.83 2.16
CA LEU A 325 -23.47 29.26 1.81
C LEU A 325 -22.58 29.66 0.60
N SER A 326 -21.31 29.26 0.61
CA SER A 326 -20.34 29.52 -0.49
C SER A 326 -19.41 28.34 -0.68
N SER A 327 -19.90 27.12 -0.45
CA SER A 327 -19.14 25.89 -0.60
C SER A 327 -20.05 24.70 -0.86
N TYR A 328 -19.43 23.64 -1.37
CA TYR A 328 -20.10 22.35 -1.60
C TYR A 328 -19.40 21.29 -0.78
N LYS A 329 -20.20 20.38 -0.20
CA LYS A 329 -19.72 19.18 0.47
C LYS A 329 -20.25 17.92 -0.19
N GLN A 330 -19.41 16.94 -0.34
CA GLN A 330 -19.79 15.63 -0.82
C GLN A 330 -19.09 14.56 0.01
N LYS A 331 -19.85 13.55 0.43
CA LYS A 331 -19.37 12.44 1.22
C LYS A 331 -19.01 11.29 0.32
N ALA A 332 -17.83 10.72 0.46
CA ALA A 332 -17.45 9.45 -0.11
C ALA A 332 -17.32 8.42 1.03
N SER A 333 -17.84 7.24 0.84
CA SER A 333 -17.85 6.18 1.86
C SER A 333 -17.60 4.81 1.25
N ALA A 334 -17.14 3.88 2.08
CA ALA A 334 -16.93 2.49 1.74
C ALA A 334 -17.19 1.61 2.96
N ALA A 335 -17.33 0.31 2.75
CA ALA A 335 -17.59 -0.65 3.80
C ALA A 335 -16.87 -1.97 3.54
N THR A 336 -16.14 -2.44 4.54
CA THR A 336 -15.36 -3.67 4.49
C THR A 336 -15.68 -4.61 5.65
N TRP A 337 -15.53 -5.90 5.42
CA TRP A 337 -15.55 -6.95 6.43
C TRP A 337 -14.15 -7.39 6.84
N GLY A 338 -13.11 -6.77 6.24
CA GLY A 338 -11.73 -7.17 6.39
C GLY A 338 -11.34 -8.34 5.47
N CYS A 339 -10.41 -9.15 5.93
CA CYS A 339 -10.01 -10.38 5.25
C CYS A 339 -10.69 -11.57 5.93
N VAL A 340 -11.33 -12.43 5.14
CA VAL A 340 -11.98 -13.65 5.61
C VAL A 340 -11.15 -14.84 5.15
N ILE A 341 -10.45 -15.49 6.07
CA ILE A 341 -9.65 -16.67 5.82
C ILE A 341 -10.48 -17.89 6.27
N ARG A 342 -10.92 -18.71 5.31
CA ARG A 342 -11.72 -19.90 5.58
C ARG A 342 -10.87 -21.08 6.04
N ARG A 343 -9.65 -21.17 5.48
CA ARG A 343 -8.70 -22.25 5.75
C ARG A 343 -7.40 -21.68 6.31
N PRO A 344 -7.34 -21.36 7.61
CA PRO A 344 -6.14 -20.78 8.24
C PRO A 344 -4.90 -21.70 8.14
N SER A 345 -5.10 -23.02 8.05
CA SER A 345 -4.02 -23.99 7.88
C SER A 345 -3.22 -23.79 6.58
N LEU A 346 -3.82 -23.17 5.53
CA LEU A 346 -3.18 -22.85 4.24
C LEU A 346 -2.41 -21.52 4.27
N VAL A 347 -2.20 -20.96 5.44
CA VAL A 347 -1.40 -19.76 5.66
C VAL A 347 -0.26 -20.06 6.61
N ALA A 348 0.93 -19.61 6.27
CA ALA A 348 2.10 -19.68 7.15
C ALA A 348 2.85 -18.33 7.12
N THR A 349 3.36 -17.93 8.27
CA THR A 349 4.10 -16.68 8.43
C THR A 349 5.45 -16.93 9.09
N MET A 350 6.46 -16.19 8.68
CA MET A 350 7.80 -16.22 9.30
C MET A 350 8.18 -14.80 9.68
N LEU A 351 8.56 -14.59 10.93
CA LEU A 351 8.89 -13.28 11.48
C LEU A 351 10.36 -13.23 11.91
N GLY A 352 11.00 -12.08 11.69
CA GLY A 352 12.40 -11.83 12.13
C GLY A 352 13.45 -12.28 11.12
N ILE A 353 13.14 -12.15 9.83
CA ILE A 353 14.07 -12.45 8.72
C ILE A 353 15.04 -11.32 8.42
#